data_82e6abafc98ab5490891d6fc78fc0084
#
_entry.id   82e6abafc98ab5490891d6fc78fc0084
#
_cell.length_a   1.000
_cell.length_b   1.000
_cell.length_c   1.000
_cell.angle_alpha   90.00
_cell.angle_beta   90.00
_cell.angle_gamma   90.00
#
_symmetry.space_group_name_H-M   'P 1'
#
loop_
_entity.id
_entity.type
_entity.pdbx_description
1 polymer ?
#
loop_
_entity_poly.entity_id
_entity_poly.type
_entity_poly.pdbx_seq_one_letter_code
_entity_poly.pdbx_strand_id
1 'polypeptide(L)'
;MNSNRSTKVLTRIFGGVFTVCFVFLFVNIIIIGFDGNVDRRFDSFSKMFILLIFAVLTVGICALYFHYTSDKSCKKIKAKSRFEFNDKNTKNVIFIGCGILLIVEIIFALLTDFEPVADLHNIKRYAMYFSTHGNFNLIEQDYARDYQYLVRYPNNMALLLIVSLVGRLNYLIFGHYVDFAPVVVNILAINISIMLTAFTAKRLFGNKKALFVLAFCALFLPYLTYLPYYYSDSMSMPFLIGAVYLIVSALQVDNRKSMYAKLCAAGALIFLGYKVKGSLIILFAVGLLLLFLKFRLKKAICLILVFTAGFGVIGFAYNTAVDAVNPITKQQYEKYEYPVTHWLMMGLKGLGKYDEHDDYYTRSFPSKKEKQDANIK
;
A
#
# COMPACT_ATOMS: atom_id res chain seq x y z
N MET A 1 0.35 34.97 -1.70
CA MET A 1 0.22 34.32 -0.38
C MET A 1 1.55 34.36 0.34
N ASN A 2 1.70 35.24 1.35
CA ASN A 2 2.90 35.28 2.17
C ASN A 2 2.98 33.98 2.99
N SER A 3 3.88 33.08 2.62
CA SER A 3 4.14 31.90 3.43
C SER A 3 4.74 32.38 4.77
N ASN A 4 3.98 32.20 5.83
CA ASN A 4 4.36 32.60 7.16
C ASN A 4 5.75 32.02 7.50
N ARG A 5 6.64 32.78 8.10
CA ARG A 5 8.02 32.37 8.47
C ARG A 5 8.03 31.02 9.21
N SER A 6 6.99 30.77 10.01
CA SER A 6 6.75 29.51 10.70
C SER A 6 6.58 28.31 9.75
N THR A 7 5.84 28.46 8.65
CA THR A 7 5.63 27.37 7.67
C THR A 7 6.95 27.00 6.98
N LYS A 8 7.80 27.98 6.66
CA LYS A 8 9.13 27.72 6.05
C LYS A 8 10.07 27.00 7.03
N VAL A 9 10.04 27.38 8.31
CA VAL A 9 10.83 26.71 9.35
C VAL A 9 10.35 25.27 9.54
N LEU A 10 9.03 25.05 9.68
CA LEU A 10 8.47 23.71 9.81
C LEU A 10 8.79 22.80 8.62
N THR A 11 8.69 23.33 7.41
CA THR A 11 9.04 22.58 6.18
C THR A 11 10.53 22.19 6.16
N ARG A 12 11.42 23.08 6.61
CA ARG A 12 12.86 22.77 6.70
C ARG A 12 13.16 21.71 7.76
N ILE A 13 12.54 21.83 8.95
CA ILE A 13 12.69 20.84 10.03
C ILE A 13 12.18 19.48 9.55
N PHE A 14 10.97 19.43 8.99
CA PHE A 14 10.39 18.19 8.47
C PHE A 14 11.25 17.58 7.36
N GLY A 15 11.71 18.40 6.41
CA GLY A 15 12.62 17.96 5.35
C GLY A 15 13.95 17.43 5.91
N GLY A 16 14.51 18.09 6.91
CA GLY A 16 15.73 17.63 7.59
C GLY A 16 15.56 16.29 8.30
N VAL A 17 14.50 16.14 9.11
CA VAL A 17 14.17 14.90 9.80
C VAL A 17 13.93 13.77 8.78
N PHE A 18 13.13 14.03 7.72
CA PHE A 18 12.87 13.06 6.66
C PHE A 18 14.16 12.61 5.98
N THR A 19 15.07 13.55 5.66
CA THR A 19 16.36 13.23 5.03
C THR A 19 17.21 12.35 5.94
N VAL A 20 17.31 12.68 7.23
CA VAL A 20 18.07 11.89 8.21
C VAL A 20 17.50 10.47 8.33
N CYS A 21 16.18 10.34 8.47
CA CYS A 21 15.53 9.02 8.52
C CYS A 21 15.77 8.23 7.22
N PHE A 22 15.66 8.87 6.07
CA PHE A 22 15.87 8.22 4.78
C PHE A 22 17.33 7.75 4.60
N VAL A 23 18.31 8.59 4.95
CA VAL A 23 19.73 8.22 4.92
C VAL A 23 20.02 7.08 5.89
N PHE A 24 19.45 7.13 7.10
CA PHE A 24 19.58 6.04 8.08
C PHE A 24 19.04 4.72 7.53
N LEU A 25 17.83 4.72 6.95
CA LEU A 25 17.25 3.53 6.33
C LEU A 25 18.09 3.03 5.17
N PHE A 26 18.56 3.93 4.30
CA PHE A 26 19.40 3.58 3.15
C PHE A 26 20.71 2.93 3.57
N VAL A 27 21.39 3.49 4.56
CA VAL A 27 22.63 2.93 5.12
C VAL A 27 22.37 1.55 5.73
N ASN A 28 21.29 1.39 6.49
CA ASN A 28 20.93 0.09 7.05
C ASN A 28 20.64 -0.96 5.97
N ILE A 29 19.94 -0.60 4.88
CA ILE A 29 19.68 -1.51 3.75
C ILE A 29 21.01 -1.95 3.12
N ILE A 30 21.97 -1.04 2.96
CA ILE A 30 23.31 -1.39 2.43
C ILE A 30 24.02 -2.34 3.40
N ILE A 31 24.07 -2.02 4.70
CA ILE A 31 24.74 -2.85 5.71
C ILE A 31 24.11 -4.25 5.74
N ILE A 32 22.78 -4.35 5.79
CA ILE A 32 22.05 -5.61 5.79
C ILE A 32 22.28 -6.39 4.49
N GLY A 33 22.39 -5.70 3.35
CA GLY A 33 22.67 -6.34 2.05
C GLY A 33 24.07 -6.93 1.94
N PHE A 34 25.01 -6.46 2.75
CA PHE A 34 26.39 -6.99 2.82
C PHE A 34 26.59 -8.01 3.96
N ASP A 35 25.65 -8.09 4.91
CA ASP A 35 25.70 -9.09 5.96
C ASP A 35 25.19 -10.43 5.41
N GLY A 36 26.11 -11.38 5.13
CA GLY A 36 25.86 -12.67 4.49
C GLY A 36 24.90 -13.61 5.24
N ASN A 37 24.32 -13.16 6.36
CA ASN A 37 23.28 -13.86 7.12
C ASN A 37 21.85 -13.53 6.65
N VAL A 38 21.69 -12.64 5.68
CA VAL A 38 20.36 -12.32 5.11
C VAL A 38 20.06 -13.26 3.96
N ASP A 39 19.15 -14.16 4.21
CA ASP A 39 18.43 -15.06 3.28
C ASP A 39 19.00 -15.13 1.84
N ARG A 40 19.38 -16.32 1.40
CA ARG A 40 20.01 -16.68 0.09
C ARG A 40 19.37 -16.12 -1.19
N ARG A 41 18.43 -15.18 -1.07
CA ARG A 41 17.74 -14.54 -2.21
C ARG A 41 18.64 -13.63 -3.04
N PHE A 42 19.80 -13.20 -2.50
CA PHE A 42 20.76 -12.33 -3.20
C PHE A 42 22.09 -13.02 -3.54
N ASP A 43 22.17 -14.33 -3.42
CA ASP A 43 23.40 -15.11 -3.64
C ASP A 43 23.92 -15.13 -5.09
N SER A 44 23.24 -14.51 -6.03
CA SER A 44 23.68 -14.47 -7.42
C SER A 44 24.20 -13.09 -7.77
N PHE A 45 25.47 -13.02 -8.15
CA PHE A 45 26.13 -11.84 -8.70
C PHE A 45 25.31 -11.17 -9.82
N SER A 46 24.59 -11.96 -10.63
CA SER A 46 23.67 -11.47 -11.65
C SER A 46 22.50 -10.66 -11.08
N LYS A 47 21.94 -11.04 -9.94
CA LYS A 47 20.83 -10.30 -9.29
C LYS A 47 21.32 -8.95 -8.75
N MET A 48 22.50 -8.92 -8.11
CA MET A 48 23.13 -7.68 -7.66
C MET A 48 23.46 -6.76 -8.85
N PHE A 49 23.92 -7.32 -9.97
CA PHE A 49 24.22 -6.54 -11.16
C PHE A 49 22.98 -5.93 -11.80
N ILE A 50 21.87 -6.66 -11.86
CA ILE A 50 20.56 -6.15 -12.31
C ILE A 50 20.10 -5.01 -11.42
N LEU A 51 20.15 -5.16 -10.09
CA LEU A 51 19.80 -4.10 -9.14
C LEU A 51 20.66 -2.85 -9.32
N LEU A 52 21.98 -3.02 -9.55
CA LEU A 52 22.90 -1.93 -9.80
C LEU A 52 22.54 -1.19 -11.11
N ILE A 53 22.23 -1.93 -12.19
CA ILE A 53 21.77 -1.33 -13.46
C ILE A 53 20.52 -0.50 -13.24
N PHE A 54 19.51 -1.02 -12.54
CA PHE A 54 18.29 -0.27 -12.24
C PHE A 54 18.54 0.97 -11.37
N ALA A 55 19.41 0.87 -10.37
CA ALA A 55 19.83 2.00 -9.56
C ALA A 55 20.52 3.09 -10.42
N VAL A 56 21.45 2.70 -11.28
CA VAL A 56 22.15 3.62 -12.19
C VAL A 56 21.18 4.27 -13.19
N LEU A 57 20.26 3.50 -13.77
CA LEU A 57 19.21 4.03 -14.66
C LEU A 57 18.31 5.02 -13.94
N THR A 58 17.90 4.71 -12.70
CA THR A 58 17.07 5.60 -11.88
C THR A 58 17.80 6.91 -11.57
N VAL A 59 19.05 6.83 -11.12
CA VAL A 59 19.89 8.02 -10.87
C VAL A 59 20.12 8.81 -12.16
N GLY A 60 20.39 8.13 -13.29
CA GLY A 60 20.54 8.75 -14.60
C GLY A 60 19.30 9.52 -15.05
N ILE A 61 18.11 8.95 -14.88
CA ILE A 61 16.83 9.62 -15.18
C ILE A 61 16.60 10.82 -14.27
N CYS A 62 16.89 10.70 -12.98
CA CYS A 62 16.82 11.83 -12.05
C CYS A 62 17.80 12.95 -12.47
N ALA A 63 19.04 12.61 -12.79
CA ALA A 63 20.06 13.58 -13.24
C ALA A 63 19.64 14.27 -14.55
N LEU A 64 19.15 13.52 -15.53
CA LEU A 64 18.61 14.06 -16.77
C LEU A 64 17.42 14.99 -16.51
N TYR A 65 16.49 14.59 -15.64
CA TYR A 65 15.37 15.43 -15.26
C TYR A 65 15.83 16.75 -14.63
N PHE A 66 16.74 16.73 -13.67
CA PHE A 66 17.31 17.94 -13.06
C PHE A 66 18.07 18.78 -14.07
N HIS A 67 18.81 18.18 -14.98
CA HIS A 67 19.51 18.88 -16.05
C HIS A 67 18.50 19.60 -16.99
N TYR A 68 17.45 18.91 -17.45
CA TYR A 68 16.44 19.47 -18.34
C TYR A 68 15.47 20.45 -17.67
N THR A 69 15.29 20.41 -16.35
CA THR A 69 14.46 21.38 -15.62
C THR A 69 15.24 22.60 -15.14
N SER A 70 16.57 22.58 -15.21
CA SER A 70 17.41 23.74 -14.92
C SER A 70 17.09 24.88 -15.93
N ASP A 71 16.83 26.09 -15.41
CA ASP A 71 16.38 27.27 -16.21
C ASP A 71 17.22 27.61 -17.44
N LYS A 72 18.52 27.26 -17.43
CA LYS A 72 19.46 27.51 -18.54
C LYS A 72 19.22 26.61 -19.76
N SER A 73 18.79 25.36 -19.59
CA SER A 73 18.51 24.42 -20.68
C SER A 73 17.10 24.61 -21.27
N CYS A 74 16.14 25.05 -20.46
CA CYS A 74 14.74 25.19 -20.87
C CYS A 74 14.52 26.23 -22.00
N LYS A 75 15.37 27.28 -22.10
CA LYS A 75 15.27 28.30 -23.15
C LYS A 75 15.68 27.78 -24.54
N LYS A 76 16.63 26.83 -24.65
CA LYS A 76 17.09 26.27 -25.93
C LYS A 76 16.16 25.19 -26.48
N ILE A 77 15.46 24.44 -25.63
CA ILE A 77 14.62 23.29 -26.03
C ILE A 77 13.22 23.74 -26.43
N LYS A 78 12.71 24.85 -25.88
CA LYS A 78 11.38 25.42 -26.27
C LYS A 78 11.25 25.70 -27.76
N ALA A 79 12.34 25.92 -28.45
CA ALA A 79 12.33 26.22 -29.89
C ALA A 79 12.19 25.00 -30.82
N LYS A 80 12.28 23.75 -30.33
CA LYS A 80 12.34 22.53 -31.15
C LYS A 80 11.30 21.44 -30.85
N SER A 81 10.53 21.56 -29.76
CA SER A 81 9.57 20.51 -29.36
C SER A 81 8.18 20.82 -29.95
N ARG A 82 7.76 20.03 -30.95
CA ARG A 82 6.38 19.99 -31.47
C ARG A 82 5.34 19.45 -30.48
N PHE A 83 5.76 18.92 -29.35
CA PHE A 83 4.88 18.30 -28.36
C PHE A 83 4.58 19.26 -27.20
N GLU A 84 3.37 19.80 -27.19
CA GLU A 84 2.89 20.62 -26.08
C GLU A 84 2.43 19.72 -24.91
N PHE A 85 3.03 19.90 -23.74
CA PHE A 85 2.61 19.24 -22.49
C PHE A 85 1.36 19.92 -21.91
N ASN A 86 0.30 20.03 -22.75
CA ASN A 86 -1.00 20.50 -22.29
C ASN A 86 -1.69 19.43 -21.41
N ASP A 87 -2.79 19.83 -20.77
CA ASP A 87 -3.51 18.98 -19.82
C ASP A 87 -4.06 17.69 -20.46
N LYS A 88 -4.62 17.80 -21.68
CA LYS A 88 -5.18 16.68 -22.43
C LYS A 88 -4.11 15.67 -22.86
N ASN A 89 -3.03 16.17 -23.46
CA ASN A 89 -1.94 15.32 -23.93
C ASN A 89 -1.27 14.57 -22.76
N THR A 90 -1.09 15.25 -21.63
CA THR A 90 -0.51 14.62 -20.41
C THR A 90 -1.41 13.51 -19.88
N LYS A 91 -2.73 13.70 -19.83
CA LYS A 91 -3.66 12.64 -19.43
C LYS A 91 -3.57 11.44 -20.36
N ASN A 92 -3.58 11.67 -21.66
CA ASN A 92 -3.47 10.61 -22.66
C ASN A 92 -2.16 9.82 -22.52
N VAL A 93 -1.03 10.51 -22.32
CA VAL A 93 0.26 9.84 -22.10
C VAL A 93 0.24 8.99 -20.82
N ILE A 94 -0.38 9.47 -19.74
CA ILE A 94 -0.51 8.69 -18.51
C ILE A 94 -1.35 7.43 -18.77
N PHE A 95 -2.51 7.53 -19.42
CA PHE A 95 -3.36 6.37 -19.71
C PHE A 95 -2.68 5.37 -20.65
N ILE A 96 -2.07 5.84 -21.75
CA ILE A 96 -1.36 4.98 -22.70
C ILE A 96 -0.14 4.33 -22.02
N GLY A 97 0.63 5.10 -21.25
CA GLY A 97 1.79 4.60 -20.54
C GLY A 97 1.43 3.52 -19.51
N CYS A 98 0.35 3.73 -18.73
CA CYS A 98 -0.16 2.71 -17.82
C CYS A 98 -0.72 1.48 -18.56
N GLY A 99 -1.35 1.68 -19.74
CA GLY A 99 -1.81 0.57 -20.58
C GLY A 99 -0.66 -0.29 -21.12
N ILE A 100 0.41 0.34 -21.59
CA ILE A 100 1.64 -0.38 -22.02
C ILE A 100 2.27 -1.10 -20.83
N LEU A 101 2.39 -0.41 -19.68
CA LEU A 101 2.95 -0.99 -18.48
C LEU A 101 2.14 -2.21 -18.01
N LEU A 102 0.81 -2.13 -18.06
CA LEU A 102 -0.07 -3.26 -17.74
C LEU A 102 0.22 -4.51 -18.58
N ILE A 103 0.47 -4.33 -19.88
CA ILE A 103 0.83 -5.46 -20.76
C ILE A 103 2.19 -6.05 -20.34
N VAL A 104 3.17 -5.19 -20.06
CA VAL A 104 4.50 -5.62 -19.57
C VAL A 104 4.39 -6.35 -18.24
N GLU A 105 3.60 -5.83 -17.30
CA GLU A 105 3.34 -6.44 -15.99
C GLU A 105 2.69 -7.83 -16.10
N ILE A 106 1.69 -7.99 -16.98
CA ILE A 106 1.06 -9.29 -17.23
C ILE A 106 2.07 -10.29 -17.82
N ILE A 107 2.83 -9.88 -18.84
CA ILE A 107 3.85 -10.75 -19.46
C ILE A 107 4.89 -11.17 -18.42
N PHE A 108 5.38 -10.21 -17.62
CA PHE A 108 6.36 -10.49 -16.57
C PHE A 108 5.83 -11.49 -15.55
N ALA A 109 4.58 -11.30 -15.08
CA ALA A 109 3.96 -12.19 -14.11
C ALA A 109 3.72 -13.61 -14.68
N LEU A 110 3.37 -13.73 -15.95
CA LEU A 110 3.21 -15.03 -16.63
C LEU A 110 4.55 -15.79 -16.79
N LEU A 111 5.66 -15.05 -16.91
CA LEU A 111 7.00 -15.64 -17.02
C LEU A 111 7.65 -15.92 -15.65
N THR A 112 7.01 -15.49 -14.56
CA THR A 112 7.53 -15.65 -13.20
C THR A 112 6.83 -16.85 -12.56
N ASP A 113 7.59 -17.92 -12.33
CA ASP A 113 7.11 -19.04 -11.52
C ASP A 113 7.06 -18.63 -10.05
N PHE A 114 5.88 -18.73 -9.44
CA PHE A 114 5.65 -18.29 -8.09
C PHE A 114 4.71 -19.21 -7.33
N GLU A 115 5.21 -19.81 -6.27
CA GLU A 115 4.39 -20.52 -5.29
C GLU A 115 4.19 -19.67 -4.03
N PRO A 116 2.94 -19.45 -3.61
CA PRO A 116 2.65 -18.75 -2.35
C PRO A 116 3.23 -19.50 -1.14
N VAL A 117 3.96 -18.77 -0.30
CA VAL A 117 4.54 -19.30 0.94
C VAL A 117 3.99 -18.59 2.17
N ALA A 118 4.16 -19.14 3.35
CA ALA A 118 3.76 -18.56 4.64
C ALA A 118 2.30 -18.07 4.64
N ASP A 119 2.07 -16.80 4.99
CA ASP A 119 0.74 -16.20 5.06
C ASP A 119 -0.03 -16.31 3.76
N LEU A 120 0.64 -16.09 2.63
CA LEU A 120 0.00 -16.09 1.33
C LEU A 120 -0.48 -17.50 0.92
N HIS A 121 0.24 -18.54 1.33
CA HIS A 121 -0.20 -19.94 1.16
C HIS A 121 -1.52 -20.19 1.90
N ASN A 122 -1.63 -19.71 3.15
CA ASN A 122 -2.86 -19.86 3.93
C ASN A 122 -4.04 -19.09 3.32
N ILE A 123 -3.80 -17.85 2.88
CA ILE A 123 -4.81 -17.04 2.21
C ILE A 123 -5.31 -17.74 0.93
N LYS A 124 -4.39 -18.26 0.09
CA LYS A 124 -4.73 -19.02 -1.12
C LYS A 124 -5.61 -20.23 -0.76
N ARG A 125 -5.21 -21.01 0.23
CA ARG A 125 -5.93 -22.22 0.65
C ARG A 125 -7.37 -21.93 1.08
N TYR A 126 -7.58 -20.91 1.93
CA TYR A 126 -8.93 -20.50 2.36
C TYR A 126 -9.75 -19.90 1.21
N ALA A 127 -9.13 -19.12 0.33
CA ALA A 127 -9.79 -18.56 -0.83
C ALA A 127 -10.22 -19.62 -1.84
N MET A 128 -9.41 -20.64 -2.09
CA MET A 128 -9.76 -21.81 -2.92
C MET A 128 -10.96 -22.55 -2.35
N TYR A 129 -10.98 -22.82 -1.05
CA TYR A 129 -12.13 -23.44 -0.40
C TYR A 129 -13.39 -22.58 -0.53
N PHE A 130 -13.29 -21.28 -0.26
CA PHE A 130 -14.42 -20.36 -0.42
C PHE A 130 -14.92 -20.30 -1.86
N SER A 131 -14.03 -20.36 -2.84
CA SER A 131 -14.40 -20.29 -4.26
C SER A 131 -15.33 -21.43 -4.68
N THR A 132 -15.13 -22.64 -4.15
CA THR A 132 -15.92 -23.83 -4.44
C THR A 132 -17.18 -23.92 -3.56
N HIS A 133 -17.07 -23.62 -2.26
CA HIS A 133 -18.13 -23.86 -1.29
C HIS A 133 -18.98 -22.60 -0.97
N GLY A 134 -18.46 -21.39 -1.25
CA GLY A 134 -19.14 -20.12 -0.95
C GLY A 134 -19.21 -19.76 0.54
N ASN A 135 -18.42 -20.43 1.40
CA ASN A 135 -18.34 -20.20 2.84
C ASN A 135 -16.93 -20.41 3.37
N PHE A 136 -16.70 -20.05 4.63
CA PHE A 136 -15.41 -20.16 5.33
C PHE A 136 -15.36 -21.32 6.34
N ASN A 137 -16.16 -22.39 6.17
CA ASN A 137 -16.19 -23.51 7.11
C ASN A 137 -14.83 -24.23 7.25
N LEU A 138 -13.92 -24.09 6.28
CA LEU A 138 -12.55 -24.59 6.41
C LEU A 138 -11.81 -23.93 7.59
N ILE A 139 -12.08 -22.65 7.89
CA ILE A 139 -11.49 -21.95 9.05
C ILE A 139 -11.93 -22.60 10.36
N GLU A 140 -13.23 -22.96 10.44
CA GLU A 140 -13.79 -23.63 11.60
C GLU A 140 -13.23 -25.05 11.77
N GLN A 141 -13.11 -25.79 10.66
CA GLN A 141 -12.51 -27.13 10.67
C GLN A 141 -11.04 -27.09 11.09
N ASP A 142 -10.29 -26.12 10.61
CA ASP A 142 -8.89 -25.93 11.01
C ASP A 142 -8.78 -25.54 12.49
N TYR A 143 -9.66 -24.68 12.97
CA TYR A 143 -9.72 -24.34 14.38
C TYR A 143 -9.95 -25.60 15.25
N ALA A 144 -10.85 -26.49 14.86
CA ALA A 144 -11.11 -27.75 15.55
C ALA A 144 -9.88 -28.69 15.53
N ARG A 145 -8.97 -28.54 14.57
CA ARG A 145 -7.69 -29.28 14.46
C ARG A 145 -6.49 -28.56 15.08
N ASP A 146 -6.72 -27.53 15.87
CA ASP A 146 -5.69 -26.66 16.48
C ASP A 146 -4.87 -25.83 15.48
N TYR A 147 -5.31 -25.71 14.23
CA TYR A 147 -4.71 -24.82 13.24
C TYR A 147 -5.43 -23.48 13.21
N GLN A 148 -4.89 -22.53 13.95
CA GLN A 148 -5.57 -21.28 14.32
C GLN A 148 -5.06 -20.07 13.56
N TYR A 149 -4.62 -20.22 12.30
CA TYR A 149 -3.97 -19.16 11.56
C TYR A 149 -4.77 -17.84 11.55
N LEU A 150 -6.02 -17.85 11.05
CA LEU A 150 -6.82 -16.61 10.94
C LEU A 150 -7.31 -16.08 12.29
N VAL A 151 -7.39 -16.93 13.30
CA VAL A 151 -7.70 -16.48 14.66
C VAL A 151 -6.54 -15.71 15.26
N ARG A 152 -5.31 -16.12 14.97
CA ARG A 152 -4.08 -15.43 15.43
C ARG A 152 -3.82 -14.15 14.62
N TYR A 153 -4.11 -14.18 13.31
CA TYR A 153 -3.82 -13.12 12.35
C TYR A 153 -5.08 -12.54 11.70
N PRO A 154 -6.03 -11.97 12.48
CA PRO A 154 -7.28 -11.43 11.94
C PRO A 154 -7.06 -10.24 11.01
N ASN A 155 -5.90 -9.61 11.06
CA ASN A 155 -5.49 -8.54 10.13
C ASN A 155 -5.46 -9.00 8.67
N ASN A 156 -5.33 -10.31 8.39
CA ASN A 156 -5.32 -10.87 7.04
C ASN A 156 -6.75 -11.14 6.49
N MET A 157 -7.81 -10.94 7.30
CA MET A 157 -9.19 -11.19 6.87
C MET A 157 -9.61 -10.34 5.67
N ALA A 158 -9.23 -9.07 5.62
CA ALA A 158 -9.59 -8.19 4.50
C ALA A 158 -8.93 -8.65 3.18
N LEU A 159 -7.68 -9.04 3.24
CA LEU A 159 -6.97 -9.60 2.08
C LEU A 159 -7.60 -10.93 1.65
N LEU A 160 -7.91 -11.81 2.61
CA LEU A 160 -8.60 -13.07 2.35
C LEU A 160 -9.95 -12.83 1.64
N LEU A 161 -10.75 -11.88 2.09
CA LEU A 161 -12.04 -11.56 1.45
C LEU A 161 -11.85 -11.12 0.00
N ILE A 162 -10.88 -10.25 -0.29
CA ILE A 162 -10.59 -9.81 -1.66
C ILE A 162 -10.24 -11.02 -2.53
N VAL A 163 -9.30 -11.85 -2.10
CA VAL A 163 -8.84 -13.01 -2.86
C VAL A 163 -9.95 -14.06 -3.02
N SER A 164 -10.78 -14.26 -1.98
CA SER A 164 -11.91 -15.19 -1.99
C SER A 164 -13.01 -14.75 -2.97
N LEU A 165 -13.35 -13.46 -3.00
CA LEU A 165 -14.33 -12.93 -3.95
C LEU A 165 -13.85 -13.08 -5.39
N VAL A 166 -12.57 -12.79 -5.65
CA VAL A 166 -11.96 -13.00 -6.97
C VAL A 166 -11.98 -14.47 -7.35
N GLY A 167 -11.59 -15.36 -6.44
CA GLY A 167 -11.65 -16.81 -6.63
C GLY A 167 -13.07 -17.29 -6.91
N ARG A 168 -14.07 -16.80 -6.17
CA ARG A 168 -15.48 -17.15 -6.38
C ARG A 168 -16.01 -16.72 -7.75
N LEU A 169 -15.71 -15.49 -8.16
CA LEU A 169 -16.09 -15.00 -9.49
C LEU A 169 -15.45 -15.85 -10.59
N ASN A 170 -14.17 -16.20 -10.46
CA ASN A 170 -13.50 -17.10 -11.41
C ASN A 170 -14.15 -18.48 -11.45
N TYR A 171 -14.45 -19.06 -10.29
CA TYR A 171 -15.12 -20.36 -10.22
C TYR A 171 -16.50 -20.34 -10.89
N LEU A 172 -17.28 -19.28 -10.71
CA LEU A 172 -18.58 -19.12 -11.33
C LEU A 172 -18.50 -18.96 -12.86
N ILE A 173 -17.40 -18.39 -13.39
CA ILE A 173 -17.22 -18.16 -14.83
C ILE A 173 -16.60 -19.38 -15.50
N PHE A 174 -15.56 -19.99 -14.91
CA PHE A 174 -14.73 -21.01 -15.54
C PHE A 174 -14.96 -22.43 -14.98
N GLY A 175 -15.75 -22.59 -13.91
CA GLY A 175 -15.98 -23.88 -13.24
C GLY A 175 -14.81 -24.38 -12.36
N HIS A 176 -13.73 -23.63 -12.27
CA HIS A 176 -12.56 -23.96 -11.44
C HIS A 176 -11.89 -22.70 -10.89
N TYR A 177 -11.08 -22.89 -9.85
CA TYR A 177 -10.25 -21.80 -9.31
C TYR A 177 -9.06 -21.53 -10.24
N VAL A 178 -8.88 -20.27 -10.62
CA VAL A 178 -7.76 -19.84 -11.47
C VAL A 178 -6.69 -19.21 -10.60
N ASP A 179 -5.55 -19.87 -10.42
CA ASP A 179 -4.44 -19.42 -9.56
C ASP A 179 -3.89 -18.05 -9.95
N PHE A 180 -3.93 -17.71 -11.23
CA PHE A 180 -3.44 -16.43 -11.74
C PHE A 180 -4.40 -15.26 -11.49
N ALA A 181 -5.65 -15.50 -11.12
CA ALA A 181 -6.64 -14.43 -10.95
C ALA A 181 -6.31 -13.44 -9.81
N PRO A 182 -5.89 -13.86 -8.60
CA PRO A 182 -5.42 -12.93 -7.59
C PRO A 182 -4.19 -12.12 -8.01
N VAL A 183 -3.31 -12.73 -8.82
CA VAL A 183 -2.14 -12.05 -9.41
C VAL A 183 -2.59 -10.91 -10.33
N VAL A 184 -3.59 -11.15 -11.20
CA VAL A 184 -4.16 -10.08 -12.05
C VAL A 184 -4.72 -8.94 -11.23
N VAL A 185 -5.43 -9.22 -10.13
CA VAL A 185 -5.94 -8.16 -9.25
C VAL A 185 -4.80 -7.37 -8.60
N ASN A 186 -3.72 -8.03 -8.22
CA ASN A 186 -2.53 -7.37 -7.70
C ASN A 186 -1.83 -6.49 -8.74
N ILE A 187 -1.70 -6.97 -9.98
CA ILE A 187 -1.20 -6.19 -11.12
C ILE A 187 -2.04 -4.92 -11.30
N LEU A 188 -3.37 -5.06 -11.32
CA LEU A 188 -4.27 -3.92 -11.42
C LEU A 188 -4.11 -2.95 -10.24
N ALA A 189 -3.95 -3.46 -9.01
CA ALA A 189 -3.73 -2.64 -7.84
C ALA A 189 -2.45 -1.80 -7.95
N ILE A 190 -1.33 -2.39 -8.39
CA ILE A 190 -0.06 -1.70 -8.61
C ILE A 190 -0.20 -0.68 -9.75
N ASN A 191 -0.75 -1.08 -10.89
CA ASN A 191 -0.90 -0.21 -12.08
C ASN A 191 -1.81 1.01 -11.80
N ILE A 192 -2.96 0.79 -11.14
CA ILE A 192 -3.85 1.88 -10.70
C ILE A 192 -3.10 2.81 -9.73
N SER A 193 -2.29 2.29 -8.85
CA SER A 193 -1.49 3.09 -7.90
C SER A 193 -0.46 3.96 -8.63
N ILE A 194 0.22 3.43 -9.64
CA ILE A 194 1.13 4.19 -10.51
C ILE A 194 0.38 5.31 -11.22
N MET A 195 -0.77 5.01 -11.81
CA MET A 195 -1.62 5.97 -12.50
C MET A 195 -2.08 7.10 -11.56
N LEU A 196 -2.58 6.76 -10.38
CA LEU A 196 -3.02 7.73 -9.36
C LEU A 196 -1.85 8.57 -8.84
N THR A 197 -0.65 7.99 -8.69
CA THR A 197 0.56 8.71 -8.32
C THR A 197 0.93 9.75 -9.37
N ALA A 198 0.89 9.40 -10.66
CA ALA A 198 1.12 10.33 -11.75
C ALA A 198 0.07 11.46 -11.79
N PHE A 199 -1.21 11.15 -11.58
CA PHE A 199 -2.26 12.16 -11.49
C PHE A 199 -2.13 13.05 -10.26
N THR A 200 -1.68 12.51 -9.13
CA THR A 200 -1.40 13.30 -7.92
C THR A 200 -0.24 14.27 -8.17
N ALA A 201 0.85 13.78 -8.77
CA ALA A 201 1.98 14.60 -9.17
C ALA A 201 1.58 15.69 -10.18
N LYS A 202 0.68 15.37 -11.11
CA LYS A 202 0.12 16.36 -12.06
C LYS A 202 -0.59 17.49 -11.34
N ARG A 203 -1.42 17.17 -10.33
CA ARG A 203 -2.15 18.17 -9.54
C ARG A 203 -1.25 19.04 -8.67
N LEU A 204 -0.20 18.47 -8.10
CA LEU A 204 0.69 19.16 -7.18
C LEU A 204 1.80 19.94 -7.91
N PHE A 205 2.33 19.40 -8.99
CA PHE A 205 3.57 19.86 -9.59
C PHE A 205 3.50 20.15 -11.09
N GLY A 206 2.35 19.85 -11.72
CA GLY A 206 2.09 20.11 -13.14
C GLY A 206 2.51 18.97 -14.08
N ASN A 207 2.21 19.17 -15.36
CA ASN A 207 2.23 18.13 -16.39
C ASN A 207 3.60 17.44 -16.57
N LYS A 208 4.70 18.20 -16.65
CA LYS A 208 6.04 17.65 -16.89
C LYS A 208 6.48 16.74 -15.75
N LYS A 209 6.21 17.13 -14.50
CA LYS A 209 6.57 16.35 -13.33
C LYS A 209 5.74 15.08 -13.19
N ALA A 210 4.49 15.11 -13.65
CA ALA A 210 3.65 13.91 -13.71
C ALA A 210 4.23 12.85 -14.65
N LEU A 211 4.70 13.24 -15.82
CA LEU A 211 5.31 12.30 -16.78
C LEU A 211 6.65 11.75 -16.27
N PHE A 212 7.41 12.58 -15.58
CA PHE A 212 8.62 12.11 -14.91
C PHE A 212 8.29 11.05 -13.84
N VAL A 213 7.30 11.32 -13.00
CA VAL A 213 6.86 10.37 -11.97
C VAL A 213 6.34 9.07 -12.58
N LEU A 214 5.59 9.15 -13.69
CA LEU A 214 5.15 7.96 -14.42
C LEU A 214 6.34 7.11 -14.90
N ALA A 215 7.33 7.75 -15.55
CA ALA A 215 8.54 7.06 -16.04
C ALA A 215 9.34 6.46 -14.88
N PHE A 216 9.47 7.19 -13.77
CA PHE A 216 10.14 6.69 -12.57
C PHE A 216 9.43 5.46 -11.99
N CYS A 217 8.10 5.50 -11.85
CA CYS A 217 7.33 4.36 -11.36
C CYS A 217 7.40 3.15 -12.31
N ALA A 218 7.40 3.39 -13.63
CA ALA A 218 7.52 2.30 -14.62
C ALA A 218 8.87 1.59 -14.56
N LEU A 219 9.92 2.28 -14.12
CA LEU A 219 11.28 1.72 -13.97
C LEU A 219 11.58 1.26 -12.54
N PHE A 220 10.64 1.42 -11.62
CA PHE A 220 10.84 1.03 -10.23
C PHE A 220 10.68 -0.47 -10.06
N LEU A 221 11.82 -1.18 -10.11
CA LEU A 221 11.90 -2.64 -10.09
C LEU A 221 11.05 -3.32 -9.00
N PRO A 222 10.92 -2.80 -7.75
CA PRO A 222 10.06 -3.41 -6.76
C PRO A 222 8.61 -3.60 -7.21
N TYR A 223 8.05 -2.73 -8.05
CA TYR A 223 6.71 -2.94 -8.58
C TYR A 223 6.60 -4.21 -9.43
N LEU A 224 7.60 -4.51 -10.26
CA LEU A 224 7.63 -5.73 -11.06
C LEU A 224 7.82 -6.99 -10.20
N THR A 225 8.73 -6.93 -9.22
CA THR A 225 9.01 -8.09 -8.37
C THR A 225 7.87 -8.43 -7.42
N TYR A 226 7.01 -7.46 -7.08
CA TYR A 226 5.83 -7.68 -6.24
C TYR A 226 4.58 -8.14 -7.01
N LEU A 227 4.60 -8.23 -8.35
CA LEU A 227 3.43 -8.62 -9.13
C LEU A 227 2.85 -9.97 -8.73
N PRO A 228 3.64 -11.06 -8.60
CA PRO A 228 3.10 -12.35 -8.20
C PRO A 228 2.71 -12.42 -6.72
N TYR A 229 3.22 -11.48 -5.88
CA TYR A 229 2.96 -11.46 -4.44
C TYR A 229 1.71 -10.62 -4.12
N TYR A 230 0.51 -11.15 -4.34
CA TYR A 230 -0.76 -10.48 -4.01
C TYR A 230 -1.00 -10.37 -2.50
N TYR A 231 -0.10 -9.64 -1.82
CA TYR A 231 -0.12 -9.48 -0.36
C TYR A 231 -0.55 -8.08 0.07
N SER A 232 -0.71 -7.88 1.37
CA SER A 232 -1.24 -6.64 1.94
C SER A 232 -0.48 -5.38 1.52
N ASP A 233 0.83 -5.49 1.24
CA ASP A 233 1.68 -4.37 0.83
C ASP A 233 1.22 -3.77 -0.51
N SER A 234 1.14 -4.57 -1.55
CA SER A 234 0.74 -4.13 -2.89
C SER A 234 -0.77 -3.92 -3.01
N MET A 235 -1.57 -4.83 -2.44
CA MET A 235 -3.03 -4.75 -2.49
C MET A 235 -3.61 -3.55 -1.73
N SER A 236 -2.88 -2.97 -0.77
CA SER A 236 -3.31 -1.77 -0.05
C SER A 236 -2.95 -0.46 -0.77
N MET A 237 -2.02 -0.47 -1.73
CA MET A 237 -1.52 0.72 -2.40
C MET A 237 -2.60 1.57 -3.08
N PRO A 238 -3.57 1.03 -3.85
CA PRO A 238 -4.58 1.85 -4.52
C PRO A 238 -5.47 2.60 -3.53
N PHE A 239 -5.72 2.04 -2.35
CA PHE A 239 -6.46 2.71 -1.28
C PHE A 239 -5.68 3.89 -0.71
N LEU A 240 -4.38 3.69 -0.43
CA LEU A 240 -3.47 4.73 0.06
C LEU A 240 -3.37 5.88 -0.94
N ILE A 241 -2.94 5.58 -2.16
CA ILE A 241 -2.68 6.60 -3.18
C ILE A 241 -4.00 7.25 -3.64
N GLY A 242 -5.07 6.47 -3.76
CA GLY A 242 -6.41 6.98 -4.07
C GLY A 242 -6.92 7.98 -3.04
N ALA A 243 -6.74 7.69 -1.75
CA ALA A 243 -7.10 8.63 -0.69
C ALA A 243 -6.27 9.92 -0.76
N VAL A 244 -4.95 9.82 -0.98
CA VAL A 244 -4.08 10.99 -1.17
C VAL A 244 -4.53 11.82 -2.38
N TYR A 245 -4.81 11.18 -3.52
CA TYR A 245 -5.33 11.86 -4.71
C TYR A 245 -6.64 12.59 -4.43
N LEU A 246 -7.58 11.96 -3.72
CA LEU A 246 -8.87 12.56 -3.36
C LEU A 246 -8.70 13.73 -2.40
N ILE A 247 -7.84 13.60 -1.38
CA ILE A 247 -7.54 14.71 -0.45
C ILE A 247 -6.95 15.90 -1.21
N VAL A 248 -5.90 15.66 -2.02
CA VAL A 248 -5.28 16.72 -2.84
C VAL A 248 -6.31 17.36 -3.78
N SER A 249 -7.14 16.55 -4.42
CA SER A 249 -8.21 17.00 -5.31
C SER A 249 -9.29 17.81 -4.57
N ALA A 250 -9.66 17.41 -3.35
CA ALA A 250 -10.62 18.12 -2.52
C ALA A 250 -10.13 19.51 -2.10
N LEU A 251 -8.83 19.61 -1.83
CA LEU A 251 -8.21 20.88 -1.42
C LEU A 251 -8.03 21.89 -2.53
N GLN A 252 -8.24 21.49 -3.79
CA GLN A 252 -8.10 22.32 -5.00
C GLN A 252 -9.42 22.67 -5.67
N VAL A 253 -10.56 22.18 -5.16
CA VAL A 253 -11.87 22.44 -5.74
C VAL A 253 -12.62 23.49 -4.94
N ASP A 254 -13.29 24.43 -5.65
CA ASP A 254 -14.09 25.48 -5.01
C ASP A 254 -15.50 25.01 -4.63
N ASN A 255 -16.04 24.05 -5.37
CA ASN A 255 -17.37 23.50 -5.12
C ASN A 255 -17.40 22.68 -3.83
N ARG A 256 -18.17 23.15 -2.83
CA ARG A 256 -18.28 22.53 -1.52
C ARG A 256 -18.82 21.09 -1.57
N LYS A 257 -19.80 20.81 -2.43
CA LYS A 257 -20.36 19.43 -2.55
C LYS A 257 -19.29 18.46 -3.06
N SER A 258 -18.55 18.87 -4.09
CA SER A 258 -17.44 18.08 -4.63
C SER A 258 -16.33 17.87 -3.59
N MET A 259 -16.00 18.89 -2.79
CA MET A 259 -15.01 18.79 -1.72
C MET A 259 -15.45 17.77 -0.65
N TYR A 260 -16.69 17.85 -0.20
CA TYR A 260 -17.24 16.91 0.80
C TYR A 260 -17.28 15.48 0.28
N ALA A 261 -17.76 15.26 -0.96
CA ALA A 261 -17.79 13.93 -1.57
C ALA A 261 -16.39 13.31 -1.66
N LYS A 262 -15.40 14.10 -2.07
CA LYS A 262 -14.00 13.60 -2.17
C LYS A 262 -13.40 13.28 -0.79
N LEU A 263 -13.65 14.11 0.22
CA LEU A 263 -13.15 13.84 1.58
C LEU A 263 -13.83 12.63 2.20
N CYS A 264 -15.15 12.49 2.02
CA CYS A 264 -15.88 11.31 2.46
C CYS A 264 -15.33 10.04 1.79
N ALA A 265 -15.14 10.06 0.47
CA ALA A 265 -14.55 8.94 -0.28
C ALA A 265 -13.09 8.67 0.14
N ALA A 266 -12.30 9.70 0.45
CA ALA A 266 -10.94 9.52 0.97
C ALA A 266 -10.95 8.81 2.33
N GLY A 267 -11.84 9.21 3.25
CA GLY A 267 -12.02 8.52 4.53
C GLY A 267 -12.40 7.05 4.35
N ALA A 268 -13.32 6.76 3.43
CA ALA A 268 -13.73 5.40 3.08
C ALA A 268 -12.56 4.55 2.53
N LEU A 269 -11.78 5.10 1.60
CA LEU A 269 -10.59 4.41 1.06
C LEU A 269 -9.55 4.15 2.14
N ILE A 270 -9.32 5.10 3.05
CA ILE A 270 -8.36 4.89 4.15
C ILE A 270 -8.83 3.76 5.06
N PHE A 271 -10.13 3.66 5.35
CA PHE A 271 -10.64 2.53 6.15
C PHE A 271 -10.39 1.19 5.46
N LEU A 272 -10.75 1.07 4.17
CA LEU A 272 -10.52 -0.17 3.42
C LEU A 272 -9.03 -0.53 3.36
N GLY A 273 -8.19 0.45 3.07
CA GLY A 273 -6.74 0.26 3.08
C GLY A 273 -6.20 -0.14 4.46
N TYR A 274 -6.70 0.47 5.54
CA TYR A 274 -6.36 0.13 6.93
C TYR A 274 -6.70 -1.33 7.27
N LYS A 275 -7.84 -1.84 6.76
CA LYS A 275 -8.21 -3.24 6.96
C LYS A 275 -7.32 -4.21 6.19
N VAL A 276 -6.81 -3.82 5.03
CA VAL A 276 -5.83 -4.62 4.27
C VAL A 276 -4.43 -4.50 4.90
N LYS A 277 -4.03 -3.31 5.34
CA LYS A 277 -2.72 -3.05 5.98
C LYS A 277 -2.85 -2.02 7.10
N GLY A 278 -2.71 -2.47 8.33
CA GLY A 278 -2.95 -1.68 9.54
C GLY A 278 -2.20 -0.34 9.61
N SER A 279 -1.00 -0.25 9.03
CA SER A 279 -0.21 0.99 9.02
C SER A 279 -0.86 2.16 8.28
N LEU A 280 -1.86 1.90 7.40
CA LEU A 280 -2.56 2.98 6.68
C LEU A 280 -3.40 3.88 7.59
N ILE A 281 -3.64 3.49 8.83
CA ILE A 281 -4.30 4.37 9.81
C ILE A 281 -3.53 5.68 10.04
N ILE A 282 -2.21 5.69 9.80
CA ILE A 282 -1.38 6.89 9.90
C ILE A 282 -1.88 7.96 8.92
N LEU A 283 -2.31 7.57 7.71
CA LEU A 283 -2.85 8.54 6.75
C LEU A 283 -4.15 9.18 7.23
N PHE A 284 -4.95 8.46 8.03
CA PHE A 284 -6.15 9.04 8.65
C PHE A 284 -5.76 10.17 9.61
N ALA A 285 -4.81 9.92 10.50
CA ALA A 285 -4.31 10.93 11.43
C ALA A 285 -3.70 12.15 10.69
N VAL A 286 -2.91 11.90 9.64
CA VAL A 286 -2.34 12.97 8.79
C VAL A 286 -3.45 13.77 8.10
N GLY A 287 -4.50 13.12 7.61
CA GLY A 287 -5.66 13.76 7.00
C GLY A 287 -6.39 14.70 7.97
N LEU A 288 -6.65 14.24 9.20
CA LEU A 288 -7.26 15.05 10.26
C LEU A 288 -6.40 16.29 10.57
N LEU A 289 -5.10 16.09 10.77
CA LEU A 289 -4.17 17.18 11.06
C LEU A 289 -4.10 18.20 9.91
N LEU A 290 -4.04 17.73 8.67
CA LEU A 290 -4.01 18.57 7.48
C LEU A 290 -5.26 19.45 7.38
N LEU A 291 -6.46 18.89 7.59
CA LEU A 291 -7.72 19.63 7.57
C LEU A 291 -7.77 20.66 8.70
N PHE A 292 -7.33 20.29 9.90
CA PHE A 292 -7.27 21.20 11.04
C PHE A 292 -6.32 22.39 10.79
N LEU A 293 -5.14 22.13 10.25
CA LEU A 293 -4.13 23.19 10.02
C LEU A 293 -4.46 24.10 8.82
N LYS A 294 -5.18 23.57 7.82
CA LYS A 294 -5.42 24.32 6.57
C LYS A 294 -6.63 25.26 6.65
N PHE A 295 -7.64 24.95 7.44
CA PHE A 295 -8.91 25.68 7.47
C PHE A 295 -9.16 26.37 8.82
N ARG A 296 -10.02 27.42 8.82
CA ARG A 296 -10.53 28.03 10.04
C ARG A 296 -11.35 27.03 10.83
N LEU A 297 -11.33 27.09 12.16
CA LEU A 297 -11.86 26.09 13.08
C LEU A 297 -13.25 25.54 12.71
N LYS A 298 -14.26 26.40 12.50
CA LYS A 298 -15.62 25.96 12.13
C LYS A 298 -15.65 25.13 10.84
N LYS A 299 -14.90 25.54 9.80
CA LYS A 299 -14.81 24.83 8.53
C LYS A 299 -13.99 23.54 8.70
N ALA A 300 -12.90 23.58 9.46
CA ALA A 300 -12.08 22.42 9.75
C ALA A 300 -12.90 21.31 10.43
N ILE A 301 -13.68 21.65 11.47
CA ILE A 301 -14.56 20.69 12.17
C ILE A 301 -15.54 20.04 11.19
N CYS A 302 -16.23 20.83 10.35
CA CYS A 302 -17.17 20.28 9.37
C CYS A 302 -16.49 19.29 8.40
N LEU A 303 -15.31 19.64 7.88
CA LEU A 303 -14.57 18.76 6.95
C LEU A 303 -14.03 17.51 7.63
N ILE A 304 -13.59 17.62 8.87
CA ILE A 304 -13.16 16.49 9.71
C ILE A 304 -14.35 15.54 9.93
N LEU A 305 -15.52 16.06 10.27
CA LEU A 305 -16.72 15.23 10.45
C LEU A 305 -17.08 14.48 9.17
N VAL A 306 -17.05 15.13 8.00
CA VAL A 306 -17.31 14.49 6.71
C VAL A 306 -16.27 13.40 6.39
N PHE A 307 -15.00 13.69 6.62
CA PHE A 307 -13.90 12.74 6.39
C PHE A 307 -14.02 11.52 7.32
N THR A 308 -14.30 11.75 8.60
CA THR A 308 -14.52 10.69 9.62
C THR A 308 -15.81 9.91 9.34
N ALA A 309 -16.88 10.55 8.85
CA ALA A 309 -18.09 9.86 8.45
C ALA A 309 -17.85 8.85 7.33
N GLY A 310 -17.04 9.21 6.31
CA GLY A 310 -16.65 8.27 5.25
C GLY A 310 -15.91 7.05 5.80
N PHE A 311 -14.97 7.27 6.72
CA PHE A 311 -14.24 6.20 7.41
C PHE A 311 -15.19 5.32 8.25
N GLY A 312 -16.11 5.92 9.03
CA GLY A 312 -17.00 5.21 9.92
C GLY A 312 -18.11 4.42 9.20
N VAL A 313 -18.72 4.99 8.16
CA VAL A 313 -19.79 4.33 7.39
C VAL A 313 -19.28 3.07 6.71
N ILE A 314 -18.14 3.18 6.02
CA ILE A 314 -17.55 1.99 5.37
C ILE A 314 -17.03 1.00 6.41
N GLY A 315 -16.59 1.50 7.57
CA GLY A 315 -16.19 0.67 8.71
C GLY A 315 -17.33 -0.17 9.24
N PHE A 316 -18.50 0.41 9.41
CA PHE A 316 -19.69 -0.30 9.83
C PHE A 316 -20.09 -1.36 8.79
N ALA A 317 -20.16 -0.99 7.51
CA ALA A 317 -20.51 -1.91 6.43
C ALA A 317 -19.52 -3.09 6.33
N TYR A 318 -18.22 -2.82 6.42
CA TYR A 318 -17.17 -3.86 6.40
C TYR A 318 -17.32 -4.82 7.59
N ASN A 319 -17.44 -4.31 8.81
CA ASN A 319 -17.55 -5.17 9.98
C ASN A 319 -18.82 -6.04 9.92
N THR A 320 -19.96 -5.47 9.49
CA THR A 320 -21.20 -6.24 9.30
C THR A 320 -21.02 -7.35 8.25
N ALA A 321 -20.34 -7.06 7.14
CA ALA A 321 -20.07 -8.05 6.09
C ALA A 321 -19.11 -9.15 6.60
N VAL A 322 -18.09 -8.79 7.36
CA VAL A 322 -17.15 -9.77 7.97
C VAL A 322 -17.89 -10.64 8.98
N ASP A 323 -18.66 -10.05 9.88
CA ASP A 323 -19.39 -10.78 10.91
C ASP A 323 -20.39 -11.79 10.32
N ALA A 324 -20.94 -11.49 9.12
CA ALA A 324 -21.86 -12.38 8.42
C ALA A 324 -21.21 -13.64 7.82
N VAL A 325 -19.90 -13.60 7.55
CA VAL A 325 -19.17 -14.69 6.86
C VAL A 325 -18.07 -15.33 7.73
N ASN A 326 -17.70 -14.68 8.82
CA ASN A 326 -16.63 -15.12 9.70
C ASN A 326 -17.15 -16.13 10.73
N PRO A 327 -16.69 -17.41 10.71
CA PRO A 327 -17.15 -18.42 11.64
C PRO A 327 -16.53 -18.30 13.04
N ILE A 328 -15.55 -17.40 13.21
CA ILE A 328 -14.78 -17.28 14.45
C ILE A 328 -15.46 -16.33 15.42
N THR A 329 -15.67 -16.81 16.65
CA THR A 329 -16.30 -16.05 17.73
C THR A 329 -15.35 -15.04 18.38
N LYS A 330 -15.93 -14.03 19.03
CA LYS A 330 -15.15 -13.03 19.81
C LYS A 330 -14.32 -13.69 20.94
N GLN A 331 -14.86 -14.75 21.57
CA GLN A 331 -14.13 -15.49 22.62
C GLN A 331 -12.89 -16.20 22.08
N GLN A 332 -12.99 -16.75 20.86
CA GLN A 332 -11.84 -17.38 20.19
C GLN A 332 -10.76 -16.36 19.86
N TYR A 333 -11.13 -15.19 19.35
CA TYR A 333 -10.18 -14.10 19.14
C TYR A 333 -9.52 -13.65 20.44
N GLU A 334 -10.29 -13.44 21.53
CA GLU A 334 -9.75 -13.04 22.83
C GLU A 334 -8.69 -14.02 23.34
N LYS A 335 -8.86 -15.30 23.07
CA LYS A 335 -7.91 -16.33 23.48
C LYS A 335 -6.65 -16.40 22.59
N TYR A 336 -6.81 -16.30 21.27
CA TYR A 336 -5.74 -16.68 20.33
C TYR A 336 -5.15 -15.52 19.52
N GLU A 337 -5.87 -14.42 19.33
CA GLU A 337 -5.38 -13.26 18.56
C GLU A 337 -4.08 -12.69 19.13
N TYR A 338 -3.18 -12.31 18.25
CA TYR A 338 -1.99 -11.58 18.63
C TYR A 338 -2.28 -10.10 18.82
N PRO A 339 -1.95 -9.52 19.99
CA PRO A 339 -2.11 -8.10 20.22
C PRO A 339 -1.09 -7.28 19.39
N VAL A 340 -1.39 -6.00 19.21
CA VAL A 340 -0.46 -5.07 18.51
C VAL A 340 0.92 -5.04 19.14
N THR A 341 1.00 -5.26 20.46
CA THR A 341 2.27 -5.33 21.22
C THR A 341 3.19 -6.46 20.78
N HIS A 342 2.64 -7.57 20.24
CA HIS A 342 3.45 -8.62 19.63
C HIS A 342 4.29 -8.10 18.46
N TRP A 343 3.67 -7.34 17.56
CA TRP A 343 4.34 -6.75 16.42
C TRP A 343 5.33 -5.66 16.80
N LEU A 344 5.02 -4.88 17.86
CA LEU A 344 5.95 -3.89 18.42
C LEU A 344 7.18 -4.57 19.03
N MET A 345 6.97 -5.61 19.82
CA MET A 345 8.04 -6.39 20.43
C MET A 345 8.97 -6.97 19.35
N MET A 346 8.43 -7.64 18.34
CA MET A 346 9.21 -8.18 17.22
C MET A 346 9.96 -7.07 16.46
N GLY A 347 9.32 -5.92 16.21
CA GLY A 347 9.92 -4.81 15.50
C GLY A 347 11.05 -4.11 16.26
N LEU A 348 11.06 -4.21 17.59
CA LEU A 348 12.09 -3.62 18.45
C LEU A 348 13.27 -4.57 18.74
N LYS A 349 13.12 -5.87 18.48
CA LYS A 349 14.15 -6.88 18.67
C LYS A 349 14.93 -7.14 17.39
N GLY A 350 16.25 -7.30 17.52
CA GLY A 350 17.12 -7.68 16.42
C GLY A 350 16.96 -6.79 15.19
N LEU A 351 16.65 -7.39 14.03
CA LEU A 351 16.43 -6.70 12.77
C LEU A 351 14.94 -6.49 12.43
N GLY A 352 14.03 -6.66 13.40
CA GLY A 352 12.59 -6.54 13.17
C GLY A 352 12.01 -7.69 12.32
N LYS A 353 12.67 -8.84 12.29
CA LYS A 353 12.22 -10.04 11.58
C LYS A 353 11.28 -10.87 12.44
N TYR A 354 10.49 -11.75 11.77
CA TYR A 354 9.76 -12.80 12.44
C TYR A 354 10.74 -13.72 13.19
N ASP A 355 10.43 -13.98 14.44
CA ASP A 355 11.20 -14.88 15.32
C ASP A 355 10.23 -15.91 15.95
N GLU A 356 10.55 -17.18 15.81
CA GLU A 356 9.74 -18.26 16.37
C GLU A 356 9.71 -18.22 17.91
N HIS A 357 10.77 -17.74 18.56
CA HIS A 357 10.79 -17.56 20.01
C HIS A 357 9.78 -16.52 20.48
N ASP A 358 9.66 -15.40 19.76
CA ASP A 358 8.68 -14.35 20.07
C ASP A 358 7.25 -14.86 19.82
N ASP A 359 7.04 -15.68 18.80
CA ASP A 359 5.77 -16.35 18.53
C ASP A 359 5.41 -17.33 19.66
N TYR A 360 6.33 -18.21 20.08
CA TYR A 360 6.12 -19.11 21.21
C TYR A 360 5.89 -18.36 22.53
N TYR A 361 6.66 -17.32 22.78
CA TYR A 361 6.50 -16.47 23.97
C TYR A 361 5.09 -15.89 24.03
N THR A 362 4.62 -15.26 22.96
CA THR A 362 3.27 -14.67 22.93
C THR A 362 2.18 -15.75 23.07
N ARG A 363 2.35 -16.93 22.46
CA ARG A 363 1.38 -18.03 22.57
C ARG A 363 1.25 -18.62 23.98
N SER A 364 2.28 -18.53 24.80
CA SER A 364 2.28 -19.12 26.15
C SER A 364 1.27 -18.46 27.09
N PHE A 365 0.73 -17.28 26.75
CA PHE A 365 -0.22 -16.58 27.59
C PHE A 365 -1.67 -16.86 27.15
N PRO A 366 -2.59 -17.12 28.12
CA PRO A 366 -3.93 -17.65 27.82
C PRO A 366 -4.93 -16.62 27.29
N SER A 367 -4.69 -15.31 27.47
CA SER A 367 -5.61 -14.25 27.02
C SER A 367 -4.89 -13.14 26.26
N LYS A 368 -5.63 -12.42 25.41
CA LYS A 368 -5.10 -11.28 24.66
C LYS A 368 -4.51 -10.20 25.58
N LYS A 369 -5.15 -9.95 26.74
CA LYS A 369 -4.65 -8.99 27.73
C LYS A 369 -3.31 -9.43 28.32
N GLU A 370 -3.19 -10.69 28.75
CA GLU A 370 -1.95 -11.21 29.31
C GLU A 370 -0.82 -11.22 28.27
N LYS A 371 -1.11 -11.57 27.00
CA LYS A 371 -0.18 -11.42 25.88
C LYS A 371 0.28 -9.97 25.72
N GLN A 372 -0.66 -9.01 25.79
CA GLN A 372 -0.35 -7.60 25.68
C GLN A 372 0.58 -7.13 26.79
N ASP A 373 0.26 -7.47 28.03
CA ASP A 373 1.03 -7.07 29.22
C ASP A 373 2.43 -7.72 29.22
N ALA A 374 2.55 -8.95 28.74
CA ALA A 374 3.82 -9.65 28.64
C ALA A 374 4.74 -9.07 27.55
N ASN A 375 4.19 -8.70 26.41
CA ASN A 375 4.95 -8.16 25.27
C ASN A 375 5.45 -6.71 25.49
N ILE A 376 4.95 -6.01 26.50
CA ILE A 376 5.39 -4.64 26.85
C ILE A 376 6.56 -4.68 27.86
N LYS A 377 6.70 -5.76 28.64
CA LYS A 377 7.79 -5.94 29.59
C LYS A 377 9.11 -6.33 28.90
#